data_85c736ea32ac00d2bf9eb542c5f873ec
#
_entry.id   85c736ea32ac00d2bf9eb542c5f873ec
#
_cell.length_a   1.000
_cell.length_b   1.000
_cell.length_c   1.000
_cell.angle_alpha   90.00
_cell.angle_beta   90.00
_cell.angle_gamma   90.00
#
_symmetry.space_group_name_H-M   'P 1'
#
loop_
_entity.id
_entity.type
_entity.pdbx_description
1 polymer ?
#
loop_
_entity_poly.entity_id
_entity_poly.type
_entity_poly.pdbx_seq_one_letter_code
_entity_poly.pdbx_strand_id
1 'polypeptide(L)'
;DLIYGTMMVSGNDAASALAIHISGSQDEFSKLMNAKAAEIGMNDTHFVKANGLHDDNHYSTAYDMALLGRYVMQNQKFREIVSAQYWDVPPTNKDSDGYHLENANRLIHKGEKDTQSYLYQYATGIKTGDTDQAGRCIVASARKDGVELICVLFGDPQGDKYRYTRFENAPKFFNWGFENYSSVSVSELNLQSSFSVPVENGAFEDGGGLTATADVSGKIIAGTRDFVSGVISSKDTI
;
A
#
# COMPACT_ATOMS: atom_id res chain seq x y z
N ASP A 1 -15.86 8.64 11.01
CA ASP A 1 -15.09 9.81 11.36
C ASP A 1 -13.72 9.47 11.95
N LEU A 2 -13.60 8.61 12.99
CA LEU A 2 -12.30 8.28 13.61
C LEU A 2 -11.26 7.71 12.63
N ILE A 3 -11.67 6.89 11.66
CA ILE A 3 -10.74 6.38 10.64
C ILE A 3 -10.24 7.51 9.74
N TYR A 4 -11.11 8.43 9.33
CA TYR A 4 -10.70 9.63 8.60
C TYR A 4 -9.72 10.49 9.40
N GLY A 5 -10.03 10.76 10.69
CA GLY A 5 -9.12 11.47 11.58
C GLY A 5 -7.76 10.80 11.72
N THR A 6 -7.73 9.47 11.84
CA THR A 6 -6.47 8.70 11.88
C THR A 6 -5.70 8.79 10.57
N MET A 7 -6.36 8.59 9.44
CA MET A 7 -5.68 8.46 8.15
C MET A 7 -5.32 9.80 7.51
N MET A 8 -6.17 10.82 7.63
CA MET A 8 -5.97 12.10 6.96
C MET A 8 -5.07 13.05 7.75
N VAL A 9 -5.34 13.21 9.05
CA VAL A 9 -4.63 14.19 9.90
C VAL A 9 -3.74 13.56 10.96
N SER A 10 -3.55 12.25 10.92
CA SER A 10 -2.73 11.51 11.90
C SER A 10 -3.20 11.69 13.35
N GLY A 11 -4.52 11.69 13.60
CA GLY A 11 -5.10 11.81 14.93
C GLY A 11 -4.67 10.66 15.86
N ASN A 12 -3.75 10.96 16.78
CA ASN A 12 -3.22 9.97 17.74
C ASN A 12 -4.29 9.46 18.69
N ASP A 13 -5.18 10.35 19.12
CA ASP A 13 -6.36 10.07 19.94
C ASP A 13 -7.37 9.20 19.18
N ALA A 14 -7.63 9.50 17.90
CA ALA A 14 -8.51 8.71 17.05
C ALA A 14 -7.96 7.28 16.86
N ALA A 15 -6.67 7.13 16.60
CA ALA A 15 -6.03 5.81 16.48
C ALA A 15 -6.09 5.03 17.80
N SER A 16 -5.84 5.70 18.92
CA SER A 16 -5.92 5.09 20.26
C SER A 16 -7.35 4.67 20.61
N ALA A 17 -8.35 5.51 20.29
CA ALA A 17 -9.75 5.19 20.50
C ALA A 17 -10.21 3.97 19.69
N LEU A 18 -9.81 3.88 18.44
CA LEU A 18 -10.08 2.72 17.59
C LEU A 18 -9.43 1.45 18.16
N ALA A 19 -8.18 1.53 18.59
CA ALA A 19 -7.47 0.39 19.18
C ALA A 19 -8.17 -0.14 20.44
N ILE A 20 -8.54 0.75 21.36
CA ILE A 20 -9.26 0.40 22.58
C ILE A 20 -10.64 -0.18 22.25
N HIS A 21 -11.36 0.41 21.31
CA HIS A 21 -12.68 -0.07 20.89
C HIS A 21 -12.63 -1.50 20.32
N ILE A 22 -11.61 -1.83 19.54
CA ILE A 22 -11.48 -3.12 18.86
C ILE A 22 -11.01 -4.22 19.81
N SER A 23 -10.06 -3.91 20.72
CA SER A 23 -9.34 -4.93 21.50
C SER A 23 -9.33 -4.70 23.01
N GLY A 24 -10.00 -3.66 23.49
CA GLY A 24 -10.09 -3.32 24.91
C GLY A 24 -8.90 -2.52 25.45
N SER A 25 -7.73 -2.59 24.81
CA SER A 25 -6.54 -1.80 25.16
C SER A 25 -5.61 -1.57 23.98
N GLN A 26 -4.69 -0.61 24.08
CA GLN A 26 -3.65 -0.40 23.06
C GLN A 26 -2.67 -1.58 22.99
N ASP A 27 -2.33 -2.20 24.11
CA ASP A 27 -1.41 -3.35 24.16
C ASP A 27 -2.01 -4.56 23.44
N GLU A 28 -3.29 -4.87 23.68
CA GLU A 28 -3.97 -5.96 22.97
C GLU A 28 -4.10 -5.65 21.47
N PHE A 29 -4.31 -4.38 21.11
CA PHE A 29 -4.33 -3.99 19.70
C PHE A 29 -2.96 -4.13 19.03
N SER A 30 -1.87 -3.81 19.74
CA SER A 30 -0.51 -4.00 19.23
C SER A 30 -0.22 -5.48 18.93
N LYS A 31 -0.72 -6.40 19.75
CA LYS A 31 -0.63 -7.84 19.46
C LYS A 31 -1.35 -8.22 18.16
N LEU A 32 -2.54 -7.64 17.92
CA LEU A 32 -3.27 -7.86 16.66
C LEU A 32 -2.50 -7.27 15.46
N MET A 33 -1.90 -6.08 15.61
CA MET A 33 -1.07 -5.48 14.57
C MET A 33 0.12 -6.36 14.23
N ASN A 34 0.83 -6.89 15.24
CA ASN A 34 1.98 -7.77 15.04
C ASN A 34 1.59 -9.13 14.44
N ALA A 35 0.46 -9.69 14.86
CA ALA A 35 -0.07 -10.91 14.24
C ALA A 35 -0.41 -10.70 12.76
N LYS A 36 -1.03 -9.56 12.42
CA LYS A 36 -1.31 -9.20 11.02
C LYS A 36 -0.04 -8.96 10.23
N ALA A 37 0.96 -8.29 10.81
CA ALA A 37 2.26 -8.08 10.18
C ALA A 37 2.91 -9.42 9.79
N ALA A 38 2.95 -10.37 10.72
CA ALA A 38 3.46 -11.72 10.47
C ALA A 38 2.67 -12.46 9.36
N GLU A 39 1.32 -12.36 9.39
CA GLU A 39 0.43 -12.98 8.39
C GLU A 39 0.74 -12.50 6.96
N ILE A 40 1.05 -11.21 6.79
CA ILE A 40 1.33 -10.62 5.47
C ILE A 40 2.82 -10.60 5.11
N GLY A 41 3.68 -11.22 5.93
CA GLY A 41 5.09 -11.41 5.66
C GLY A 41 6.01 -10.23 6.02
N MET A 42 5.57 -9.33 6.93
CA MET A 42 6.38 -8.22 7.46
C MET A 42 7.30 -8.73 8.57
N ASN A 43 8.41 -9.37 8.20
CA ASN A 43 9.28 -10.10 9.12
C ASN A 43 10.22 -9.19 9.94
N ASP A 44 10.46 -7.96 9.48
CA ASP A 44 11.33 -6.98 10.10
C ASP A 44 10.54 -5.81 10.70
N THR A 45 9.33 -6.10 11.20
CA THR A 45 8.41 -5.10 11.77
C THR A 45 7.95 -5.51 13.15
N HIS A 46 7.93 -4.54 14.07
CA HIS A 46 7.32 -4.67 15.37
C HIS A 46 6.56 -3.41 15.76
N PHE A 47 5.28 -3.56 16.08
CA PHE A 47 4.39 -2.49 16.51
C PHE A 47 4.19 -2.53 18.03
N VAL A 48 4.34 -1.37 18.67
CA VAL A 48 4.13 -1.19 20.13
C VAL A 48 2.89 -0.37 20.41
N LYS A 49 2.58 0.61 19.53
CA LYS A 49 1.48 1.56 19.71
C LYS A 49 0.67 1.73 18.43
N ALA A 50 -0.65 1.84 18.59
CA ALA A 50 -1.57 2.05 17.45
C ALA A 50 -1.37 3.38 16.73
N ASN A 51 -0.95 4.42 17.45
CA ASN A 51 -0.77 5.77 16.93
C ASN A 51 0.59 6.04 16.27
N GLY A 52 1.57 5.12 16.41
CA GLY A 52 2.89 5.26 15.82
C GLY A 52 3.82 6.27 16.50
N LEU A 53 3.49 6.75 17.71
CA LEU A 53 4.42 7.56 18.48
C LEU A 53 5.67 6.74 18.82
N HIS A 54 6.81 7.43 18.83
CA HIS A 54 8.12 6.80 19.01
C HIS A 54 8.21 5.86 20.23
N ASP A 55 8.85 4.74 20.00
CA ASP A 55 9.28 3.76 20.98
C ASP A 55 10.44 2.98 20.33
N ASP A 56 11.51 2.69 21.09
CA ASP A 56 12.70 2.01 20.56
C ASP A 56 12.39 0.62 19.98
N ASN A 57 11.31 -0.01 20.46
CA ASN A 57 10.84 -1.31 19.97
C ASN A 57 9.76 -1.18 18.88
N HIS A 58 9.43 0.04 18.42
CA HIS A 58 8.47 0.29 17.35
C HIS A 58 9.21 0.57 16.05
N TYR A 59 9.41 -0.45 15.24
CA TYR A 59 10.21 -0.36 14.03
C TYR A 59 9.58 -1.09 12.84
N SER A 60 10.02 -0.72 11.64
CA SER A 60 9.66 -1.37 10.38
C SER A 60 10.74 -1.11 9.33
N THR A 61 10.61 -1.76 8.17
CA THR A 61 11.42 -1.50 6.98
C THR A 61 10.57 -0.92 5.86
N ALA A 62 11.22 -0.28 4.88
CA ALA A 62 10.53 0.21 3.70
C ALA A 62 9.87 -0.93 2.90
N TYR A 63 10.50 -2.11 2.86
CA TYR A 63 9.95 -3.30 2.23
C TYR A 63 8.67 -3.78 2.92
N ASP A 64 8.70 -3.94 4.24
CA ASP A 64 7.53 -4.38 5.01
C ASP A 64 6.36 -3.41 4.89
N MET A 65 6.65 -2.10 4.94
CA MET A 65 5.60 -1.09 4.74
C MET A 65 5.07 -1.06 3.30
N ALA A 66 5.85 -1.48 2.30
CA ALA A 66 5.35 -1.69 0.95
C ALA A 66 4.41 -2.91 0.87
N LEU A 67 4.73 -4.01 1.59
CA LEU A 67 3.82 -5.16 1.75
C LEU A 67 2.50 -4.75 2.39
N LEU A 68 2.56 -3.97 3.48
CA LEU A 68 1.37 -3.42 4.13
C LEU A 68 0.57 -2.54 3.16
N GLY A 69 1.23 -1.61 2.47
CA GLY A 69 0.61 -0.75 1.47
C GLY A 69 -0.13 -1.55 0.40
N ARG A 70 0.49 -2.59 -0.14
CA ARG A 70 -0.13 -3.50 -1.12
C ARG A 70 -1.34 -4.23 -0.53
N TYR A 71 -1.26 -4.69 0.71
CA TYR A 71 -2.35 -5.39 1.39
C TYR A 71 -3.56 -4.48 1.62
N VAL A 72 -3.37 -3.30 2.22
CA VAL A 72 -4.47 -2.41 2.57
C VAL A 72 -5.15 -1.79 1.34
N MET A 73 -4.38 -1.57 0.26
CA MET A 73 -4.91 -1.04 -1.00
C MET A 73 -5.78 -2.05 -1.77
N GLN A 74 -5.94 -3.28 -1.32
CA GLN A 74 -6.95 -4.21 -1.84
C GLN A 74 -8.35 -3.89 -1.32
N ASN A 75 -8.46 -3.16 -0.21
CA ASN A 75 -9.75 -2.79 0.37
C ASN A 75 -10.27 -1.49 -0.25
N GLN A 76 -11.41 -1.57 -0.93
CA GLN A 76 -12.02 -0.42 -1.62
C GLN A 76 -12.35 0.73 -0.65
N LYS A 77 -12.87 0.43 0.55
CA LYS A 77 -13.20 1.47 1.55
C LYS A 77 -11.96 2.16 2.07
N PHE A 78 -10.87 1.43 2.24
CA PHE A 78 -9.58 2.02 2.60
C PHE A 78 -9.08 2.98 1.50
N ARG A 79 -9.16 2.58 0.22
CA ARG A 79 -8.81 3.43 -0.92
C ARG A 79 -9.59 4.75 -0.92
N GLU A 80 -10.90 4.69 -0.71
CA GLU A 80 -11.76 5.88 -0.63
C GLU A 80 -11.28 6.85 0.46
N ILE A 81 -10.96 6.33 1.64
CA ILE A 81 -10.53 7.14 2.79
C ILE A 81 -9.18 7.80 2.52
N VAL A 82 -8.17 7.04 2.05
CA VAL A 82 -6.81 7.58 1.89
C VAL A 82 -6.64 8.48 0.67
N SER A 83 -7.55 8.39 -0.30
CA SER A 83 -7.57 9.27 -1.48
C SER A 83 -8.44 10.52 -1.29
N ALA A 84 -9.22 10.61 -0.21
CA ALA A 84 -10.04 11.78 0.07
C ALA A 84 -9.15 13.00 0.33
N GLN A 85 -9.49 14.14 -0.26
CA GLN A 85 -8.76 15.40 -0.08
C GLN A 85 -9.13 16.06 1.26
N TYR A 86 -10.39 16.00 1.62
CA TYR A 86 -10.93 16.50 2.87
C TYR A 86 -12.10 15.64 3.36
N TRP A 87 -12.42 15.79 4.62
CA TRP A 87 -13.57 15.18 5.26
C TRP A 87 -14.17 16.11 6.30
N ASP A 88 -15.48 16.31 6.25
CA ASP A 88 -16.21 17.11 7.24
C ASP A 88 -16.80 16.18 8.30
N VAL A 89 -16.29 16.30 9.52
CA VAL A 89 -16.86 15.64 10.69
C VAL A 89 -18.03 16.48 11.20
N PRO A 90 -19.25 15.92 11.28
CA PRO A 90 -20.40 16.69 11.70
C PRO A 90 -20.31 17.12 13.17
N PRO A 91 -21.07 18.15 13.58
CA PRO A 91 -21.20 18.53 14.97
C PRO A 91 -21.55 17.36 15.88
N THR A 92 -21.05 17.39 17.11
CA THR A 92 -21.32 16.42 18.16
C THR A 92 -21.90 17.09 19.39
N ASN A 93 -22.30 16.29 20.39
CA ASN A 93 -22.73 16.83 21.69
C ASN A 93 -21.59 17.48 22.51
N LYS A 94 -20.35 17.39 22.06
CA LYS A 94 -19.15 17.98 22.70
C LYS A 94 -18.56 19.10 21.90
N ASP A 95 -18.79 19.13 20.61
CA ASP A 95 -18.31 20.13 19.68
C ASP A 95 -19.47 20.50 18.73
N SER A 96 -19.93 21.74 18.80
CA SER A 96 -21.07 22.22 18.02
C SER A 96 -20.72 22.59 16.58
N ASP A 97 -19.43 22.77 16.30
CA ASP A 97 -18.98 23.29 15.01
C ASP A 97 -18.52 22.13 14.06
N GLY A 98 -18.13 20.98 14.65
CA GLY A 98 -17.54 19.88 13.92
C GLY A 98 -16.10 20.16 13.48
N TYR A 99 -15.56 19.34 12.59
CA TYR A 99 -14.16 19.48 12.14
C TYR A 99 -14.06 19.34 10.63
N HIS A 100 -13.31 20.25 10.00
CA HIS A 100 -12.87 20.10 8.63
C HIS A 100 -11.46 19.46 8.61
N LEU A 101 -11.35 18.24 8.09
CA LEU A 101 -10.09 17.50 8.04
C LEU A 101 -9.50 17.59 6.63
N GLU A 102 -8.28 18.12 6.51
CA GLU A 102 -7.52 18.14 5.27
C GLU A 102 -6.49 17.00 5.23
N ASN A 103 -6.35 16.35 4.09
CA ASN A 103 -5.36 15.28 3.93
C ASN A 103 -3.94 15.84 4.03
N ALA A 104 -3.15 15.30 4.97
CA ALA A 104 -1.75 15.67 5.16
C ALA A 104 -0.84 15.19 4.01
N ASN A 105 -1.31 14.26 3.15
CA ASN A 105 -0.57 13.82 1.98
C ASN A 105 -0.69 14.85 0.85
N ARG A 106 0.38 15.62 0.65
CA ARG A 106 0.43 16.69 -0.36
C ARG A 106 0.47 16.20 -1.81
N LEU A 107 0.63 14.91 -2.03
CA LEU A 107 0.42 14.31 -3.37
C LEU A 107 -1.09 14.25 -3.73
N ILE A 108 -1.97 14.26 -2.72
CA ILE A 108 -3.44 14.16 -2.86
C ILE A 108 -4.11 15.52 -2.73
N HIS A 109 -3.68 16.32 -1.74
CA HIS A 109 -4.30 17.58 -1.38
C HIS A 109 -3.26 18.69 -1.24
N LYS A 110 -3.52 19.84 -1.88
CA LYS A 110 -2.74 21.05 -1.64
C LYS A 110 -3.26 21.75 -0.39
N GLY A 111 -2.42 21.82 0.67
CA GLY A 111 -2.80 22.53 1.88
C GLY A 111 -2.99 24.04 1.61
N GLU A 112 -3.92 24.64 2.28
CA GLU A 112 -4.24 26.08 2.10
C GLU A 112 -3.03 27.01 2.29
N LYS A 113 -2.12 26.64 3.20
CA LYS A 113 -0.91 27.41 3.51
C LYS A 113 0.30 27.08 2.66
N ASP A 114 0.18 26.10 1.76
CA ASP A 114 1.29 25.68 0.91
C ASP A 114 1.50 26.67 -0.24
N THR A 115 2.68 27.26 -0.32
CA THR A 115 3.05 28.20 -1.39
C THR A 115 3.25 27.50 -2.73
N GLN A 116 3.57 26.19 -2.72
CA GLN A 116 3.84 25.37 -3.88
C GLN A 116 2.86 24.16 -3.91
N SER A 117 2.50 23.71 -5.10
CA SER A 117 1.72 22.49 -5.26
C SER A 117 2.65 21.27 -5.45
N TYR A 118 2.37 20.21 -4.71
CA TYR A 118 3.01 18.90 -4.82
C TYR A 118 2.05 17.83 -5.34
N LEU A 119 0.87 18.23 -5.81
CA LEU A 119 -0.13 17.32 -6.33
C LEU A 119 0.46 16.44 -7.43
N TYR A 120 0.21 15.15 -7.33
CA TYR A 120 0.60 14.19 -8.35
C TYR A 120 -0.65 13.50 -8.92
N GLN A 121 -0.94 13.76 -10.18
CA GLN A 121 -2.21 13.38 -10.82
C GLN A 121 -2.57 11.89 -10.75
N TYR A 122 -1.59 11.02 -10.53
CA TYR A 122 -1.78 9.58 -10.43
C TYR A 122 -1.82 9.08 -8.98
N ALA A 123 -1.59 9.94 -7.99
CA ALA A 123 -1.57 9.56 -6.58
C ALA A 123 -2.94 9.07 -6.11
N THR A 124 -2.94 7.97 -5.34
CA THR A 124 -4.14 7.31 -4.80
C THR A 124 -4.12 7.13 -3.28
N GLY A 125 -3.05 7.53 -2.61
CA GLY A 125 -2.87 7.41 -1.15
C GLY A 125 -1.39 7.50 -0.78
N ILE A 126 -0.91 7.10 0.40
CA ILE A 126 -1.65 6.39 1.46
C ILE A 126 -1.54 7.18 2.77
N LYS A 127 -0.30 7.29 3.34
CA LYS A 127 -0.10 7.88 4.68
C LYS A 127 1.27 8.51 4.83
N THR A 128 1.31 9.65 5.48
CA THR A 128 2.53 10.32 5.94
C THR A 128 2.83 9.97 7.39
N GLY A 129 4.10 10.03 7.78
CA GLY A 129 4.56 9.92 9.17
C GLY A 129 5.65 10.94 9.45
N ASP A 130 5.73 11.39 10.71
CA ASP A 130 6.72 12.36 11.14
C ASP A 130 6.96 12.22 12.66
N THR A 131 8.18 11.88 13.03
CA THR A 131 8.69 11.97 14.40
C THR A 131 10.14 12.43 14.35
N ASP A 132 10.65 13.02 15.42
CA ASP A 132 12.04 13.50 15.45
C ASP A 132 13.04 12.37 15.18
N GLN A 133 12.73 11.16 15.65
CA GLN A 133 13.60 9.99 15.50
C GLN A 133 13.51 9.33 14.13
N ALA A 134 12.30 9.20 13.59
CA ALA A 134 12.08 8.56 12.29
C ALA A 134 12.35 9.49 11.10
N GLY A 135 12.40 10.80 11.34
CA GLY A 135 12.37 11.77 10.26
C GLY A 135 11.00 11.81 9.57
N ARG A 136 10.97 12.40 8.39
CA ARG A 136 9.74 12.48 7.59
C ARG A 136 9.60 11.27 6.69
N CYS A 137 8.48 10.61 6.80
CA CYS A 137 8.18 9.35 6.12
C CYS A 137 6.92 9.46 5.27
N ILE A 138 6.83 8.63 4.24
CA ILE A 138 5.61 8.43 3.47
C ILE A 138 5.53 7.00 2.95
N VAL A 139 4.35 6.41 3.03
CA VAL A 139 3.90 5.31 2.18
C VAL A 139 2.92 5.92 1.19
N ALA A 140 3.29 5.93 -0.08
CA ALA A 140 2.48 6.49 -1.14
C ALA A 140 2.05 5.43 -2.15
N SER A 141 0.93 5.65 -2.82
CA SER A 141 0.46 4.84 -3.94
C SER A 141 0.10 5.72 -5.13
N ALA A 142 0.29 5.18 -6.32
CA ALA A 142 -0.09 5.83 -7.56
C ALA A 142 -0.57 4.79 -8.56
N ARG A 143 -1.54 5.17 -9.42
CA ARG A 143 -2.10 4.31 -10.45
C ARG A 143 -2.14 5.00 -11.80
N LYS A 144 -1.58 4.34 -12.82
CA LYS A 144 -1.56 4.82 -14.20
C LYS A 144 -1.64 3.62 -15.15
N ASP A 145 -2.46 3.69 -16.19
CA ASP A 145 -2.56 2.73 -17.29
C ASP A 145 -2.67 1.26 -16.85
N GLY A 146 -3.41 1.02 -15.76
CA GLY A 146 -3.61 -0.33 -15.20
C GLY A 146 -2.49 -0.83 -14.28
N VAL A 147 -1.39 -0.09 -14.16
CA VAL A 147 -0.31 -0.34 -13.20
C VAL A 147 -0.59 0.42 -11.91
N GLU A 148 -0.44 -0.24 -10.76
CA GLU A 148 -0.45 0.39 -9.44
C GLU A 148 0.89 0.17 -8.74
N LEU A 149 1.47 1.24 -8.24
CA LEU A 149 2.78 1.25 -7.60
C LEU A 149 2.66 1.72 -6.15
N ILE A 150 3.46 1.13 -5.27
CA ILE A 150 3.67 1.60 -3.90
C ILE A 150 5.09 2.15 -3.81
N CYS A 151 5.23 3.33 -3.23
CA CYS A 151 6.50 3.97 -2.93
C CYS A 151 6.60 4.22 -1.43
N VAL A 152 7.70 3.80 -0.81
CA VAL A 152 7.97 4.02 0.61
C VAL A 152 9.26 4.80 0.74
N LEU A 153 9.19 5.96 1.40
CA LEU A 153 10.34 6.79 1.71
C LEU A 153 10.39 7.02 3.22
N PHE A 154 11.52 6.71 3.82
CA PHE A 154 11.77 6.87 5.25
C PHE A 154 12.98 7.79 5.48
N GLY A 155 12.94 8.49 6.61
CA GLY A 155 14.11 9.17 7.14
C GLY A 155 14.50 10.46 6.43
N ASP A 156 13.58 11.15 5.73
CA ASP A 156 13.86 12.51 5.28
C ASP A 156 14.18 13.41 6.50
N PRO A 157 15.23 14.25 6.42
CA PRO A 157 15.63 15.06 7.56
C PRO A 157 14.53 15.98 8.08
N GLN A 158 14.58 16.28 9.38
CA GLN A 158 13.76 17.32 9.99
C GLN A 158 14.22 18.72 9.56
N GLY A 159 13.36 19.71 9.73
CA GLY A 159 13.60 21.10 9.39
C GLY A 159 12.81 21.58 8.16
N ASP A 160 12.60 22.90 8.08
CA ASP A 160 11.75 23.49 7.05
C ASP A 160 12.23 23.26 5.64
N LYS A 161 13.55 23.21 5.42
CA LYS A 161 14.17 22.94 4.12
C LYS A 161 13.74 21.58 3.53
N TYR A 162 13.46 20.58 4.38
CA TYR A 162 13.14 19.21 3.96
C TYR A 162 11.65 18.88 4.13
N ARG A 163 10.83 19.87 4.46
CA ARG A 163 9.41 19.69 4.79
C ARG A 163 8.63 18.95 3.72
N TYR A 164 8.98 19.13 2.47
CA TYR A 164 8.25 18.59 1.32
C TYR A 164 9.05 17.58 0.49
N THR A 165 10.28 17.24 0.88
CA THR A 165 11.19 16.39 0.09
C THR A 165 10.58 15.05 -0.29
N ARG A 166 9.84 14.41 0.62
CA ARG A 166 9.12 13.16 0.33
C ARG A 166 8.08 13.31 -0.79
N PHE A 167 7.45 14.48 -0.90
CA PHE A 167 6.46 14.76 -1.96
C PHE A 167 7.12 15.15 -3.28
N GLU A 168 8.34 15.63 -3.25
CA GLU A 168 9.15 15.91 -4.45
C GLU A 168 9.76 14.62 -5.03
N ASN A 169 10.13 13.69 -4.14
CA ASN A 169 10.83 12.46 -4.53
C ASN A 169 9.87 11.35 -4.94
N ALA A 170 8.75 11.13 -4.24
CA ALA A 170 7.83 10.05 -4.57
C ALA A 170 7.36 10.05 -6.05
N PRO A 171 7.00 11.21 -6.67
CA PRO A 171 6.69 11.27 -8.09
C PRO A 171 7.83 10.82 -9.02
N LYS A 172 9.09 11.04 -8.66
CA LYS A 172 10.25 10.60 -9.46
C LYS A 172 10.31 9.07 -9.51
N PHE A 173 10.12 8.40 -8.37
CA PHE A 173 10.07 6.94 -8.30
C PHE A 173 8.85 6.38 -9.04
N PHE A 174 7.68 7.01 -8.92
CA PHE A 174 6.50 6.60 -9.68
C PHE A 174 6.68 6.76 -11.18
N ASN A 175 7.22 7.88 -11.64
CA ASN A 175 7.49 8.10 -13.06
C ASN A 175 8.46 7.05 -13.59
N TRP A 176 9.56 6.79 -12.89
CA TRP A 176 10.48 5.72 -13.24
C TRP A 176 9.77 4.36 -13.31
N GLY A 177 8.92 4.05 -12.34
CA GLY A 177 8.15 2.80 -12.33
C GLY A 177 7.20 2.68 -13.53
N PHE A 178 6.44 3.74 -13.84
CA PHE A 178 5.52 3.75 -14.97
C PHE A 178 6.21 3.78 -16.34
N GLU A 179 7.45 4.24 -16.42
CA GLU A 179 8.28 4.17 -17.62
C GLU A 179 8.83 2.76 -17.87
N ASN A 180 9.07 2.00 -16.80
CA ASN A 180 9.73 0.70 -16.85
C ASN A 180 8.80 -0.51 -16.70
N TYR A 181 7.56 -0.30 -16.23
CA TYR A 181 6.57 -1.38 -16.02
C TYR A 181 5.25 -1.05 -16.69
N SER A 182 4.66 -2.04 -17.32
CA SER A 182 3.34 -1.93 -17.97
C SER A 182 2.44 -3.10 -17.59
N SER A 183 1.12 -2.88 -17.68
CA SER A 183 0.12 -3.94 -17.56
C SER A 183 -0.02 -4.66 -18.89
N VAL A 184 0.26 -5.95 -18.93
CA VAL A 184 0.20 -6.79 -20.14
C VAL A 184 -0.88 -7.83 -19.97
N SER A 185 -1.68 -8.06 -21.00
CA SER A 185 -2.65 -9.17 -21.02
C SER A 185 -1.88 -10.50 -21.12
N VAL A 186 -2.27 -11.47 -20.29
CA VAL A 186 -1.66 -12.81 -20.34
C VAL A 186 -1.84 -13.46 -21.72
N SER A 187 -2.93 -13.16 -22.42
CA SER A 187 -3.15 -13.62 -23.80
C SER A 187 -2.14 -13.10 -24.83
N GLU A 188 -1.53 -11.93 -24.56
CA GLU A 188 -0.48 -11.36 -25.44
C GLU A 188 0.88 -12.05 -25.27
N LEU A 189 1.05 -12.84 -24.20
CA LEU A 189 2.31 -13.53 -23.90
C LEU A 189 2.43 -14.89 -24.60
N ASN A 190 1.41 -15.32 -25.35
CA ASN A 190 1.36 -16.62 -26.04
C ASN A 190 1.74 -17.80 -25.12
N LEU A 191 1.28 -17.77 -23.86
CA LEU A 191 1.56 -18.84 -22.92
C LEU A 191 0.82 -20.11 -23.32
N GLN A 192 1.46 -21.26 -23.13
CA GLN A 192 0.84 -22.54 -23.37
C GLN A 192 -0.35 -22.73 -22.41
N SER A 193 -1.54 -22.92 -22.97
CA SER A 193 -2.79 -23.06 -22.21
C SER A 193 -3.24 -24.50 -21.99
N SER A 194 -2.57 -25.46 -22.64
CA SER A 194 -2.88 -26.89 -22.49
C SER A 194 -1.61 -27.69 -22.26
N PHE A 195 -1.68 -28.63 -21.34
CA PHE A 195 -0.57 -29.52 -20.97
C PHE A 195 -1.05 -30.94 -21.00
N SER A 196 -0.21 -31.86 -21.55
CA SER A 196 -0.43 -33.29 -21.44
C SER A 196 0.13 -33.76 -20.11
N VAL A 197 -0.72 -34.31 -19.27
CA VAL A 197 -0.34 -34.84 -17.95
C VAL A 197 -0.38 -36.38 -18.04
N PRO A 198 0.74 -37.05 -17.79
CA PRO A 198 0.72 -38.52 -17.72
C PRO A 198 -0.11 -38.94 -16.49
N VAL A 199 -0.99 -39.90 -16.68
CA VAL A 199 -1.82 -40.48 -15.61
C VAL A 199 -1.29 -41.89 -15.31
N GLU A 200 -0.77 -42.07 -14.10
CA GLU A 200 -0.42 -43.41 -13.62
C GLU A 200 -1.71 -44.21 -13.31
N ASN A 201 -1.81 -45.39 -13.86
CA ASN A 201 -2.97 -46.29 -13.73
C ASN A 201 -4.26 -45.79 -14.40
N GLY A 202 -4.18 -44.89 -15.37
CA GLY A 202 -5.31 -44.49 -16.21
C GLY A 202 -5.83 -45.66 -17.04
N ALA A 203 -7.15 -45.67 -17.32
CA ALA A 203 -7.73 -46.69 -18.19
C ALA A 203 -7.12 -46.62 -19.59
N PHE A 204 -6.94 -47.77 -20.22
CA PHE A 204 -6.29 -47.90 -21.53
C PHE A 204 -6.99 -47.10 -22.66
N GLU A 205 -8.27 -46.80 -22.44
CA GLU A 205 -9.10 -46.02 -23.38
C GLU A 205 -8.68 -44.55 -23.51
N ASP A 206 -7.98 -43.99 -22.51
CA ASP A 206 -7.56 -42.58 -22.46
C ASP A 206 -6.15 -42.38 -23.04
N GLY A 207 -5.53 -43.39 -23.63
CA GLY A 207 -4.20 -43.29 -24.21
C GLY A 207 -3.08 -42.98 -23.22
N GLY A 208 -3.33 -43.15 -21.90
CA GLY A 208 -2.35 -42.98 -20.83
C GLY A 208 -2.04 -41.52 -20.47
N GLY A 209 -2.84 -40.57 -20.91
CA GLY A 209 -2.65 -39.15 -20.59
C GLY A 209 -3.97 -38.36 -20.58
N LEU A 210 -4.04 -37.39 -19.69
CA LEU A 210 -5.10 -36.37 -19.68
C LEU A 210 -4.55 -35.05 -20.17
N THR A 211 -5.39 -34.30 -20.89
CA THR A 211 -5.08 -32.92 -21.23
C THR A 211 -5.65 -32.00 -20.15
N ALA A 212 -4.77 -31.36 -19.41
CA ALA A 212 -5.14 -30.27 -18.50
C ALA A 212 -5.13 -28.96 -19.26
N THR A 213 -6.18 -28.15 -19.11
CA THR A 213 -6.25 -26.81 -19.65
C THR A 213 -6.13 -25.82 -18.48
N ALA A 214 -5.12 -24.95 -18.54
CA ALA A 214 -4.97 -23.87 -17.58
C ALA A 214 -5.76 -22.64 -18.05
N ASP A 215 -6.42 -21.96 -17.13
CA ASP A 215 -6.94 -20.62 -17.39
C ASP A 215 -5.76 -19.63 -17.38
N VAL A 216 -5.40 -19.15 -18.57
CA VAL A 216 -4.34 -18.18 -18.80
C VAL A 216 -4.91 -16.78 -19.11
N SER A 217 -6.07 -16.49 -18.56
CA SER A 217 -6.71 -15.18 -18.65
C SER A 217 -6.19 -14.21 -17.57
N GLY A 218 -6.41 -12.91 -17.79
CA GLY A 218 -6.06 -11.87 -16.82
C GLY A 218 -4.97 -10.92 -17.32
N LYS A 219 -4.40 -10.18 -16.39
CA LYS A 219 -3.32 -9.21 -16.63
C LYS A 219 -2.21 -9.39 -15.61
N ILE A 220 -0.99 -9.19 -16.05
CA ILE A 220 0.20 -9.15 -15.21
C ILE A 220 0.91 -7.82 -15.38
N ILE A 221 1.72 -7.44 -14.40
CA ILE A 221 2.65 -6.33 -14.51
C ILE A 221 3.97 -6.90 -15.02
N ALA A 222 4.42 -6.41 -16.17
CA ALA A 222 5.69 -6.82 -16.78
C ALA A 222 6.62 -5.62 -16.93
N GLY A 223 7.91 -5.87 -16.78
CA GLY A 223 8.95 -4.89 -17.10
C GLY A 223 8.98 -4.61 -18.61
N THR A 224 9.50 -3.46 -19.01
CA THR A 224 9.70 -3.12 -20.41
C THR A 224 10.71 -4.07 -21.07
N ARG A 225 10.59 -4.25 -22.36
CA ARG A 225 11.13 -5.30 -23.26
C ARG A 225 12.43 -6.05 -22.90
N ASP A 226 13.33 -5.42 -22.17
CA ASP A 226 14.62 -6.03 -21.83
C ASP A 226 14.54 -7.05 -20.67
N PHE A 227 13.42 -7.08 -19.94
CA PHE A 227 13.21 -7.97 -18.80
C PHE A 227 12.42 -9.25 -19.14
N VAL A 228 11.63 -9.24 -20.20
CA VAL A 228 10.66 -10.32 -20.52
C VAL A 228 11.32 -11.56 -21.11
N SER A 229 12.54 -11.50 -21.58
CA SER A 229 13.20 -12.63 -22.22
C SER A 229 13.80 -13.68 -21.26
N GLY A 230 13.76 -13.46 -19.95
CA GLY A 230 14.52 -14.29 -19.01
C GLY A 230 13.84 -14.82 -17.74
N VAL A 231 12.62 -14.42 -17.38
CA VAL A 231 12.13 -14.58 -15.99
C VAL A 231 10.77 -15.26 -15.81
N ILE A 232 10.22 -15.91 -16.79
CA ILE A 232 9.16 -16.89 -16.51
C ILE A 232 9.83 -18.25 -16.26
N SER A 233 10.36 -18.42 -15.06
CA SER A 233 10.78 -19.74 -14.60
C SER A 233 9.57 -20.45 -13.99
N SER A 234 9.42 -21.73 -14.27
CA SER A 234 8.37 -22.62 -13.77
C SER A 234 8.34 -22.83 -12.23
N LYS A 235 9.01 -21.97 -11.46
CA LYS A 235 9.08 -22.00 -10.00
C LYS A 235 8.18 -20.99 -9.29
N ASP A 236 7.56 -20.08 -10.02
CA ASP A 236 6.71 -19.01 -9.42
C ASP A 236 5.22 -19.27 -9.61
N THR A 237 4.85 -20.49 -9.97
CA THR A 237 3.48 -20.95 -10.02
C THR A 237 3.22 -21.92 -8.87
N ILE A 238 2.86 -21.39 -7.71
CA ILE A 238 1.81 -21.94 -6.83
C ILE A 238 1.45 -20.84 -5.82
#